data_3cb44ac6e79cde2db8841fac866c0e9d
#
_entry.id   3cb44ac6e79cde2db8841fac866c0e9d
#
_cell.length_a   1.000
_cell.length_b   1.000
_cell.length_c   1.000
_cell.angle_alpha   90.00
_cell.angle_beta   90.00
_cell.angle_gamma   90.00
#
_symmetry.space_group_name_H-M   'P 1'
#
loop_
_entity.id
_entity.type
_entity.pdbx_description
1 polymer ?
#
loop_
_entity_poly.entity_id
_entity_poly.type
_entity_poly.pdbx_seq_one_letter_code
_entity_poly.pdbx_strand_id
1 'polypeptide(L)'
;MIRVGIDGRELAAGVRTGIGRYLIEVLRAASQSEVECIVYGDLKTRLPITLPKVTLQTIESRWTQWWDQVSLPLRLARDRTSVLLSPYYKGPLFSPCRVVLTIHDLYFIQYPRKRWPAYGALTTRLARLYASRAAAIITDSEYSKRSIVERLGVSPGKVTVIPVALGPEFKPEPFTESVATRYGIASPYILYVGNFRPHKNLPRLILAFANLSKALRDTHQLVLAGGDREHRQTLEGLVRDLGISDRVCFPGLIEDSHLPALYSGCTLFVLPSLEEGFGLPALEAMACGAPVVAGNRAAIPELVDKAAILIDPENVPAMSEAMAQVLTRGHLRGTLRQSGLARAREFSSGRTSGRVLGLLYEVCRA
;
A
#
# COMPACT_ATOMS: atom_id res chain seq x y z
N MET A 1 15.83 -17.26 -23.31
CA MET A 1 14.80 -16.29 -22.85
C MET A 1 14.60 -16.54 -21.36
N ILE A 2 14.64 -15.49 -20.53
CA ILE A 2 14.40 -15.62 -19.08
C ILE A 2 12.90 -15.72 -18.85
N ARG A 3 12.49 -16.73 -18.07
CA ARG A 3 11.11 -16.96 -17.70
C ARG A 3 10.91 -16.60 -16.24
N VAL A 4 10.15 -15.54 -15.98
CA VAL A 4 9.84 -15.04 -14.64
C VAL A 4 8.49 -15.59 -14.18
N GLY A 5 8.47 -16.30 -13.06
CA GLY A 5 7.25 -16.67 -12.35
C GLY A 5 6.86 -15.59 -11.35
N ILE A 6 5.57 -15.32 -11.22
CA ILE A 6 5.03 -14.38 -10.21
C ILE A 6 3.91 -15.07 -9.45
N ASP A 7 3.95 -15.06 -8.12
CA ASP A 7 2.82 -15.45 -7.29
C ASP A 7 1.75 -14.34 -7.37
N GLY A 8 0.68 -14.62 -8.11
CA GLY A 8 -0.38 -13.65 -8.42
C GLY A 8 -1.65 -13.81 -7.60
N ARG A 9 -1.66 -14.58 -6.51
CA ARG A 9 -2.86 -14.82 -5.70
C ARG A 9 -3.48 -13.56 -5.11
N GLU A 10 -2.70 -12.49 -4.93
CA GLU A 10 -3.21 -11.18 -4.50
C GLU A 10 -4.17 -10.55 -5.52
N LEU A 11 -4.08 -10.94 -6.78
CA LEU A 11 -4.98 -10.47 -7.84
C LEU A 11 -6.35 -11.17 -7.81
N ALA A 12 -6.61 -12.02 -6.82
CA ALA A 12 -7.87 -12.78 -6.72
C ALA A 12 -9.09 -11.89 -6.48
N ALA A 13 -8.95 -10.79 -5.74
CA ALA A 13 -10.03 -9.85 -5.44
C ALA A 13 -10.04 -8.60 -6.34
N GLY A 14 -9.31 -8.62 -7.45
CA GLY A 14 -9.02 -7.44 -8.25
C GLY A 14 -7.90 -6.58 -7.62
N VAL A 15 -7.63 -5.42 -8.21
CA VAL A 15 -6.54 -4.52 -7.75
C VAL A 15 -7.03 -3.64 -6.58
N ARG A 16 -7.40 -4.25 -5.46
CA ARG A 16 -7.92 -3.52 -4.29
C ARG A 16 -6.89 -3.29 -3.19
N THR A 17 -5.71 -3.92 -3.31
CA THR A 17 -4.65 -3.82 -2.30
C THR A 17 -3.42 -3.14 -2.87
N GLY A 18 -2.58 -2.57 -2.00
CA GLY A 18 -1.29 -2.02 -2.40
C GLY A 18 -0.39 -3.07 -3.08
N ILE A 19 -0.44 -4.33 -2.60
CA ILE A 19 0.30 -5.47 -3.19
C ILE A 19 -0.23 -5.78 -4.60
N GLY A 20 -1.55 -5.77 -4.80
CA GLY A 20 -2.16 -5.96 -6.12
C GLY A 20 -1.71 -4.89 -7.12
N ARG A 21 -1.69 -3.61 -6.69
CA ARG A 21 -1.18 -2.50 -7.51
C ARG A 21 0.30 -2.65 -7.83
N TYR A 22 1.12 -2.99 -6.85
CA TYR A 22 2.53 -3.31 -7.05
C TYR A 22 2.72 -4.38 -8.14
N LEU A 23 1.97 -5.49 -8.06
CA LEU A 23 2.05 -6.58 -9.05
C LEU A 23 1.66 -6.12 -10.45
N ILE A 24 0.60 -5.33 -10.60
CA ILE A 24 0.18 -4.81 -11.91
C ILE A 24 1.28 -3.96 -12.54
N GLU A 25 1.95 -3.10 -11.76
CA GLU A 25 3.03 -2.28 -12.30
C GLU A 25 4.25 -3.12 -12.71
N VAL A 26 4.58 -4.17 -11.95
CA VAL A 26 5.62 -5.14 -12.34
C VAL A 26 5.24 -5.88 -13.62
N LEU A 27 3.98 -6.31 -13.76
CA LEU A 27 3.48 -6.99 -14.96
C LEU A 27 3.47 -6.07 -16.19
N ARG A 28 3.09 -4.80 -16.03
CA ARG A 28 3.18 -3.78 -17.11
C ARG A 28 4.63 -3.63 -17.60
N ALA A 29 5.57 -3.51 -16.69
CA ALA A 29 6.99 -3.43 -17.06
C ALA A 29 7.49 -4.71 -17.72
N ALA A 30 7.11 -5.90 -17.22
CA ALA A 30 7.47 -7.18 -17.80
C ALA A 30 6.97 -7.32 -19.24
N SER A 31 5.74 -6.88 -19.52
CA SER A 31 5.14 -6.96 -20.86
C SER A 31 5.87 -6.12 -21.91
N GLN A 32 6.57 -5.07 -21.48
CA GLN A 32 7.37 -4.17 -22.34
C GLN A 32 8.83 -4.63 -22.48
N SER A 33 9.21 -5.72 -21.85
CA SER A 33 10.57 -6.26 -21.84
C SER A 33 10.70 -7.56 -22.65
N GLU A 34 11.92 -8.12 -22.71
CA GLU A 34 12.18 -9.42 -23.34
C GLU A 34 11.95 -10.62 -22.40
N VAL A 35 11.14 -10.43 -21.35
CA VAL A 35 10.82 -11.46 -20.35
C VAL A 35 9.51 -12.15 -20.70
N GLU A 36 9.50 -13.47 -20.65
CA GLU A 36 8.26 -14.25 -20.58
C GLU A 36 7.80 -14.31 -19.11
N CYS A 37 6.60 -13.84 -18.84
CA CYS A 37 6.07 -13.77 -17.48
C CYS A 37 4.91 -14.76 -17.28
N ILE A 38 5.02 -15.64 -16.28
CA ILE A 38 3.98 -16.57 -15.87
C ILE A 38 3.46 -16.17 -14.51
N VAL A 39 2.20 -15.78 -14.44
CA VAL A 39 1.50 -15.50 -13.20
C VAL A 39 0.88 -16.79 -12.69
N TYR A 40 1.30 -17.24 -11.50
CA TYR A 40 0.71 -18.39 -10.83
C TYR A 40 -0.36 -17.93 -9.84
N GLY A 41 -1.58 -18.39 -10.05
CA GLY A 41 -2.73 -18.00 -9.23
C GLY A 41 -3.59 -19.19 -8.81
N ASP A 42 -4.63 -18.92 -8.05
CA ASP A 42 -5.70 -19.87 -7.72
C ASP A 42 -6.93 -19.67 -8.64
N LEU A 43 -8.03 -20.41 -8.37
CA LEU A 43 -9.28 -20.32 -9.13
C LEU A 43 -9.94 -18.93 -9.08
N LYS A 44 -9.59 -18.10 -8.11
CA LYS A 44 -10.12 -16.73 -7.93
C LYS A 44 -9.25 -15.68 -8.59
N THR A 45 -8.01 -16.01 -8.94
CA THR A 45 -7.06 -15.07 -9.54
C THR A 45 -7.53 -14.65 -10.93
N ARG A 46 -7.48 -13.35 -11.19
CA ARG A 46 -7.82 -12.76 -12.49
C ARG A 46 -6.78 -11.69 -12.83
N LEU A 47 -6.34 -11.66 -14.08
CA LEU A 47 -5.55 -10.53 -14.57
C LEU A 47 -6.51 -9.40 -14.95
N PRO A 48 -6.42 -8.23 -14.31
CA PRO A 48 -7.35 -7.12 -14.57
C PRO A 48 -7.11 -6.46 -15.94
N ILE A 49 -5.97 -6.75 -16.55
CA ILE A 49 -5.57 -6.25 -17.88
C ILE A 49 -4.94 -7.38 -18.70
N THR A 50 -5.15 -7.32 -20.01
CA THR A 50 -4.45 -8.20 -20.94
C THR A 50 -3.11 -7.58 -21.30
N LEU A 51 -2.03 -8.31 -21.07
CA LEU A 51 -0.65 -7.86 -21.32
C LEU A 51 0.07 -8.84 -22.23
N PRO A 52 0.79 -8.36 -23.26
CA PRO A 52 1.66 -9.21 -24.07
C PRO A 52 2.72 -9.93 -23.21
N LYS A 53 3.08 -11.16 -23.59
CA LYS A 53 4.09 -11.99 -22.90
C LYS A 53 3.76 -12.33 -21.41
N VAL A 54 2.54 -12.06 -20.95
CA VAL A 54 2.06 -12.41 -19.61
C VAL A 54 0.97 -13.48 -19.72
N THR A 55 1.18 -14.62 -19.08
CA THR A 55 0.23 -15.73 -19.07
C THR A 55 -0.19 -16.06 -17.63
N LEU A 56 -1.48 -16.39 -17.43
CA LEU A 56 -2.00 -16.85 -16.14
C LEU A 56 -2.04 -18.37 -16.13
N GLN A 57 -1.43 -18.98 -15.12
CA GLN A 57 -1.50 -20.39 -14.83
C GLN A 57 -2.23 -20.63 -13.50
N THR A 58 -3.38 -21.25 -13.59
CA THR A 58 -4.19 -21.56 -12.41
C THR A 58 -3.69 -22.86 -11.77
N ILE A 59 -3.47 -22.84 -10.45
CA ILE A 59 -3.08 -23.98 -9.64
C ILE A 59 -4.18 -24.23 -8.61
N GLU A 60 -4.88 -25.35 -8.74
CA GLU A 60 -5.89 -25.74 -7.77
C GLU A 60 -5.24 -26.30 -6.51
N SER A 61 -5.62 -25.76 -5.37
CA SER A 61 -5.21 -26.28 -4.06
C SER A 61 -6.19 -25.86 -2.98
N ARG A 62 -6.55 -26.79 -2.10
CA ARG A 62 -7.42 -26.52 -0.96
C ARG A 62 -6.72 -25.80 0.18
N TRP A 63 -5.40 -25.98 0.33
CA TRP A 63 -4.62 -25.45 1.44
C TRP A 63 -3.47 -24.59 0.94
N THR A 64 -3.32 -23.40 1.51
CA THR A 64 -2.27 -22.45 1.16
C THR A 64 -0.86 -23.04 1.32
N GLN A 65 -0.61 -23.79 2.40
CA GLN A 65 0.70 -24.42 2.64
C GLN A 65 1.03 -25.48 1.59
N TRP A 66 0.04 -26.28 1.16
CA TRP A 66 0.22 -27.24 0.09
C TRP A 66 0.51 -26.56 -1.24
N TRP A 67 -0.21 -25.45 -1.52
CA TRP A 67 0.03 -24.63 -2.69
C TRP A 67 1.46 -24.09 -2.69
N ASP A 68 1.90 -23.46 -1.58
CA ASP A 68 3.22 -22.84 -1.44
C ASP A 68 4.37 -23.85 -1.53
N GLN A 69 4.23 -25.07 -0.94
CA GLN A 69 5.36 -25.99 -0.71
C GLN A 69 5.36 -27.20 -1.66
N VAL A 70 4.26 -27.47 -2.38
CA VAL A 70 4.16 -28.64 -3.26
C VAL A 70 3.71 -28.21 -4.66
N SER A 71 2.50 -27.65 -4.79
CA SER A 71 1.90 -27.41 -6.10
C SER A 71 2.66 -26.37 -6.91
N LEU A 72 3.04 -25.26 -6.30
CA LEU A 72 3.82 -24.20 -6.95
C LEU A 72 5.22 -24.68 -7.36
N PRO A 73 6.06 -25.33 -6.50
CA PRO A 73 7.36 -25.86 -6.92
C PRO A 73 7.27 -26.84 -8.10
N LEU A 74 6.31 -27.77 -8.08
CA LEU A 74 6.11 -28.70 -9.19
C LEU A 74 5.77 -27.99 -10.50
N ARG A 75 4.94 -26.95 -10.41
CA ARG A 75 4.59 -26.13 -11.57
C ARG A 75 5.76 -25.31 -12.08
N LEU A 76 6.54 -24.68 -11.20
CA LEU A 76 7.78 -23.95 -11.56
C LEU A 76 8.78 -24.84 -12.29
N ALA A 77 8.96 -26.10 -11.84
CA ALA A 77 9.83 -27.06 -12.49
C ALA A 77 9.32 -27.44 -13.89
N ARG A 78 8.02 -27.74 -14.02
CA ARG A 78 7.39 -28.09 -15.30
C ARG A 78 7.51 -26.96 -16.32
N ASP A 79 7.26 -25.73 -15.89
CA ASP A 79 7.29 -24.55 -16.76
C ASP A 79 8.71 -24.01 -16.99
N ARG A 80 9.74 -24.64 -16.39
CA ARG A 80 11.15 -24.23 -16.46
C ARG A 80 11.35 -22.76 -16.09
N THR A 81 10.69 -22.33 -15.03
CA THR A 81 10.80 -20.97 -14.51
C THR A 81 12.22 -20.69 -14.03
N SER A 82 12.80 -19.56 -14.41
CA SER A 82 14.17 -19.18 -14.06
C SER A 82 14.27 -18.52 -12.69
N VAL A 83 13.27 -17.70 -12.34
CA VAL A 83 13.17 -17.01 -11.05
C VAL A 83 11.70 -16.82 -10.67
N LEU A 84 11.38 -16.97 -9.38
CA LEU A 84 10.06 -16.68 -8.82
C LEU A 84 10.09 -15.37 -8.04
N LEU A 85 9.21 -14.44 -8.37
CA LEU A 85 8.87 -13.28 -7.53
C LEU A 85 7.65 -13.62 -6.68
N SER A 86 7.82 -13.60 -5.35
CA SER A 86 6.70 -13.67 -4.41
C SER A 86 6.48 -12.29 -3.79
N PRO A 87 5.28 -11.70 -3.90
CA PRO A 87 4.96 -10.40 -3.31
C PRO A 87 4.66 -10.48 -1.80
N TYR A 88 5.19 -11.52 -1.15
CA TYR A 88 4.97 -11.80 0.27
C TYR A 88 6.28 -12.13 0.98
N TYR A 89 6.25 -12.12 2.32
CA TYR A 89 7.36 -12.58 3.17
C TYR A 89 7.60 -14.10 3.11
N LYS A 90 6.82 -14.84 2.32
CA LYS A 90 6.85 -16.31 2.21
C LYS A 90 6.96 -16.75 0.76
N GLY A 91 7.44 -17.95 0.56
CA GLY A 91 7.52 -18.63 -0.73
C GLY A 91 7.84 -20.11 -0.53
N PRO A 92 8.09 -20.88 -1.59
CA PRO A 92 8.52 -22.26 -1.47
C PRO A 92 9.89 -22.35 -0.78
N LEU A 93 10.01 -23.22 0.24
CA LEU A 93 11.27 -23.50 0.91
C LEU A 93 12.23 -24.34 0.04
N PHE A 94 11.63 -25.22 -0.75
CA PHE A 94 12.33 -26.02 -1.75
C PHE A 94 11.81 -25.64 -3.13
N SER A 95 12.54 -24.79 -3.80
CA SER A 95 12.17 -24.28 -5.13
C SER A 95 13.15 -24.78 -6.19
N PRO A 96 12.65 -25.17 -7.39
CA PRO A 96 13.51 -25.55 -8.50
C PRO A 96 14.22 -24.34 -9.15
N CYS A 97 13.83 -23.14 -8.78
CA CYS A 97 14.40 -21.89 -9.26
C CYS A 97 14.69 -20.95 -8.09
N ARG A 98 15.42 -19.86 -8.35
CA ARG A 98 15.69 -18.82 -7.35
C ARG A 98 14.41 -18.09 -6.97
N VAL A 99 14.28 -17.75 -5.69
CA VAL A 99 13.11 -17.05 -5.15
C VAL A 99 13.53 -15.65 -4.70
N VAL A 100 12.83 -14.64 -5.20
CA VAL A 100 12.91 -13.26 -4.73
C VAL A 100 11.62 -12.96 -3.97
N LEU A 101 11.74 -12.51 -2.71
CA LEU A 101 10.61 -12.11 -1.89
C LEU A 101 10.45 -10.60 -1.95
N THR A 102 9.21 -10.10 -1.99
CA THR A 102 8.92 -8.70 -1.68
C THR A 102 8.29 -8.61 -0.30
N ILE A 103 8.98 -7.97 0.64
CA ILE A 103 8.53 -7.78 2.02
C ILE A 103 8.22 -6.29 2.20
N HIS A 104 6.95 -5.92 2.06
CA HIS A 104 6.48 -4.54 2.15
C HIS A 104 6.59 -4.00 3.59
N ASP A 105 6.21 -4.82 4.57
CA ASP A 105 6.29 -4.50 5.99
C ASP A 105 6.44 -5.77 6.85
N LEU A 106 6.68 -5.56 8.13
CA LEU A 106 6.70 -6.60 9.15
C LEU A 106 5.63 -6.36 10.22
N TYR A 107 4.51 -5.73 9.84
CA TYR A 107 3.40 -5.44 10.75
C TYR A 107 2.95 -6.67 11.54
N PHE A 108 2.88 -7.83 10.89
CA PHE A 108 2.47 -9.10 11.52
C PHE A 108 3.43 -9.58 12.62
N ILE A 109 4.69 -9.14 12.61
CA ILE A 109 5.68 -9.41 13.66
C ILE A 109 5.58 -8.36 14.77
N GLN A 110 5.40 -7.08 14.40
CA GLN A 110 5.38 -5.96 15.33
C GLN A 110 4.09 -5.95 16.17
N TYR A 111 2.97 -6.33 15.55
CA TYR A 111 1.63 -6.34 16.15
C TYR A 111 1.01 -7.74 16.05
N PRO A 112 1.58 -8.76 16.75
CA PRO A 112 1.04 -10.10 16.70
C PRO A 112 -0.37 -10.10 17.28
N ARG A 113 -1.25 -10.93 16.72
CA ARG A 113 -2.60 -11.09 17.22
C ARG A 113 -2.51 -11.59 18.68
N LYS A 114 -2.97 -10.77 19.64
CA LYS A 114 -2.91 -11.04 21.10
C LYS A 114 -3.48 -12.40 21.50
N ARG A 115 -4.40 -12.95 20.70
CA ARG A 115 -5.12 -14.19 20.99
C ARG A 115 -4.26 -15.47 20.88
N TRP A 116 -3.10 -15.41 20.19
CA TRP A 116 -2.24 -16.58 19.93
C TRP A 116 -0.74 -16.21 19.91
N PRO A 117 -0.10 -15.99 21.10
CA PRO A 117 1.32 -15.62 21.16
C PRO A 117 2.25 -16.63 20.48
N ALA A 118 1.96 -17.94 20.66
CA ALA A 118 2.72 -19.02 20.01
C ALA A 118 2.66 -18.95 18.46
N TYR A 119 1.52 -18.51 17.92
CA TYR A 119 1.37 -18.30 16.48
C TYR A 119 2.28 -17.16 15.97
N GLY A 120 2.41 -16.08 16.73
CA GLY A 120 3.32 -14.98 16.39
C GLY A 120 4.78 -15.41 16.35
N ALA A 121 5.21 -16.21 17.36
CA ALA A 121 6.57 -16.77 17.41
C ALA A 121 6.85 -17.73 16.24
N LEU A 122 5.90 -18.60 15.92
CA LEU A 122 6.02 -19.53 14.78
C LEU A 122 6.09 -18.76 13.45
N THR A 123 5.21 -17.76 13.25
CA THR A 123 5.20 -16.93 12.04
C THR A 123 6.53 -16.20 11.86
N THR A 124 7.09 -15.66 12.95
CA THR A 124 8.40 -14.99 12.92
C THR A 124 9.53 -15.97 12.55
N ARG A 125 9.52 -17.18 13.11
CA ARG A 125 10.52 -18.21 12.76
C ARG A 125 10.41 -18.63 11.30
N LEU A 126 9.21 -18.81 10.78
CA LEU A 126 8.97 -19.12 9.37
C LEU A 126 9.41 -17.96 8.47
N ALA A 127 9.09 -16.71 8.81
CA ALA A 127 9.53 -15.55 8.06
C ALA A 127 11.06 -15.45 7.97
N ARG A 128 11.77 -15.72 9.08
CA ARG A 128 13.25 -15.83 9.09
C ARG A 128 13.74 -16.91 8.15
N LEU A 129 13.11 -18.09 8.19
CA LEU A 129 13.49 -19.20 7.32
C LEU A 129 13.26 -18.87 5.84
N TYR A 130 12.12 -18.28 5.47
CA TYR A 130 11.87 -17.85 4.10
C TYR A 130 12.88 -16.78 3.65
N ALA A 131 13.12 -15.77 4.49
CA ALA A 131 14.07 -14.71 4.21
C ALA A 131 15.51 -15.23 4.05
N SER A 132 15.93 -16.22 4.88
CA SER A 132 17.26 -16.83 4.76
C SER A 132 17.42 -17.63 3.46
N ARG A 133 16.36 -18.30 2.98
CA ARG A 133 16.36 -19.10 1.75
C ARG A 133 16.19 -18.29 0.47
N ALA A 134 15.59 -17.09 0.54
CA ALA A 134 15.44 -16.23 -0.62
C ALA A 134 16.79 -15.88 -1.25
N ALA A 135 16.85 -15.79 -2.57
CA ALA A 135 18.04 -15.32 -3.30
C ALA A 135 18.25 -13.82 -3.11
N ALA A 136 17.16 -13.04 -3.10
CA ALA A 136 17.14 -11.62 -2.79
C ALA A 136 15.80 -11.23 -2.14
N ILE A 137 15.79 -10.09 -1.47
CA ILE A 137 14.60 -9.51 -0.86
C ILE A 137 14.43 -8.09 -1.40
N ILE A 138 13.23 -7.78 -1.88
CA ILE A 138 12.81 -6.42 -2.23
C ILE A 138 12.02 -5.85 -1.07
N THR A 139 12.18 -4.57 -0.80
CA THR A 139 11.35 -3.83 0.14
C THR A 139 11.18 -2.38 -0.33
N ASP A 140 10.21 -1.66 0.22
CA ASP A 140 9.74 -0.40 -0.35
C ASP A 140 10.46 0.84 0.20
N SER A 141 11.13 0.71 1.36
CA SER A 141 11.77 1.83 2.07
C SER A 141 13.02 1.41 2.84
N GLU A 142 13.90 2.36 3.15
CA GLU A 142 15.05 2.12 4.02
C GLU A 142 14.60 1.76 5.45
N TYR A 143 13.48 2.32 5.91
CA TYR A 143 12.87 1.91 7.18
C TYR A 143 12.52 0.42 7.20
N SER A 144 11.81 -0.07 6.17
CA SER A 144 11.47 -1.48 6.06
C SER A 144 12.72 -2.36 5.90
N LYS A 145 13.75 -1.91 5.17
CA LYS A 145 15.03 -2.61 5.06
C LYS A 145 15.70 -2.79 6.43
N ARG A 146 15.82 -1.72 7.23
CA ARG A 146 16.37 -1.80 8.59
C ARG A 146 15.59 -2.81 9.43
N SER A 147 14.25 -2.73 9.42
CA SER A 147 13.38 -3.65 10.15
C SER A 147 13.56 -5.11 9.72
N ILE A 148 13.70 -5.37 8.41
CA ILE A 148 13.92 -6.72 7.86
C ILE A 148 15.27 -7.27 8.32
N VAL A 149 16.34 -6.50 8.20
CA VAL A 149 17.69 -6.88 8.63
C VAL A 149 17.71 -7.21 10.12
N GLU A 150 17.19 -6.33 10.95
CA GLU A 150 17.20 -6.49 12.41
C GLU A 150 16.32 -7.65 12.89
N ARG A 151 15.09 -7.77 12.37
CA ARG A 151 14.10 -8.71 12.88
C ARG A 151 14.21 -10.10 12.25
N LEU A 152 14.58 -10.19 10.98
CA LEU A 152 14.72 -11.46 10.28
C LEU A 152 16.15 -11.98 10.28
N GLY A 153 17.15 -11.18 10.64
CA GLY A 153 18.55 -11.58 10.74
C GLY A 153 19.21 -11.89 9.41
N VAL A 154 18.80 -11.19 8.34
CA VAL A 154 19.39 -11.34 7.01
C VAL A 154 20.47 -10.30 6.76
N SER A 155 21.44 -10.62 5.87
CA SER A 155 22.48 -9.66 5.48
C SER A 155 21.88 -8.42 4.80
N PRO A 156 22.34 -7.20 5.11
CA PRO A 156 21.88 -5.98 4.45
C PRO A 156 22.04 -5.98 2.92
N GLY A 157 23.08 -6.66 2.39
CA GLY A 157 23.31 -6.81 0.95
C GLY A 157 22.27 -7.69 0.24
N LYS A 158 21.51 -8.51 0.99
CA LYS A 158 20.43 -9.33 0.44
C LYS A 158 19.13 -8.54 0.26
N VAL A 159 19.01 -7.35 0.86
CA VAL A 159 17.79 -6.54 0.87
C VAL A 159 18.00 -5.30 -0.01
N THR A 160 17.26 -5.22 -1.09
CA THR A 160 17.29 -4.09 -2.04
C THR A 160 16.03 -3.24 -1.85
N VAL A 161 16.23 -1.93 -1.66
CA VAL A 161 15.12 -0.99 -1.58
C VAL A 161 14.70 -0.58 -2.98
N ILE A 162 13.48 -0.93 -3.34
CA ILE A 162 12.81 -0.53 -4.57
C ILE A 162 11.42 -0.01 -4.19
N PRO A 163 11.20 1.31 -4.16
CA PRO A 163 9.91 1.90 -3.81
C PRO A 163 8.76 1.35 -4.67
N VAL A 164 7.55 1.35 -4.14
CA VAL A 164 6.37 0.97 -4.93
C VAL A 164 6.16 1.97 -6.05
N ALA A 165 5.88 1.46 -7.24
CA ALA A 165 5.55 2.30 -8.39
C ALA A 165 4.14 2.86 -8.26
N LEU A 166 3.98 4.12 -8.64
CA LEU A 166 2.69 4.76 -8.76
C LEU A 166 2.08 4.47 -10.14
N GLY A 167 0.83 4.00 -10.16
CA GLY A 167 0.09 3.74 -11.40
C GLY A 167 -0.20 5.04 -12.17
N PRO A 168 -0.23 5.00 -13.51
CA PRO A 168 -0.45 6.18 -14.35
C PRO A 168 -1.86 6.78 -14.23
N GLU A 169 -2.78 6.04 -13.64
CA GLU A 169 -4.14 6.50 -13.33
C GLU A 169 -4.17 7.60 -12.26
N PHE A 170 -3.18 7.65 -11.35
CA PHE A 170 -3.12 8.67 -10.31
C PHE A 170 -2.55 9.97 -10.86
N LYS A 171 -3.44 10.84 -11.23
CA LYS A 171 -3.20 12.21 -11.75
C LYS A 171 -4.36 13.11 -11.36
N PRO A 172 -4.21 14.44 -11.42
CA PRO A 172 -5.31 15.36 -11.16
C PRO A 172 -6.50 15.09 -12.09
N GLU A 173 -7.67 14.86 -11.49
CA GLU A 173 -8.94 14.63 -12.18
C GLU A 173 -10.06 15.45 -11.54
N PRO A 174 -11.08 15.86 -12.31
CA PRO A 174 -12.22 16.57 -11.74
C PRO A 174 -13.00 15.68 -10.76
N PHE A 175 -13.32 16.23 -9.58
CA PHE A 175 -14.30 15.61 -8.66
C PHE A 175 -15.70 16.01 -9.10
N THR A 176 -16.44 15.06 -9.64
CA THR A 176 -17.76 15.30 -10.22
C THR A 176 -18.88 15.12 -9.23
N GLU A 177 -20.02 15.77 -9.48
CA GLU A 177 -21.22 15.60 -8.65
C GLU A 177 -21.72 14.15 -8.62
N SER A 178 -21.54 13.39 -9.70
CA SER A 178 -21.90 11.98 -9.76
C SER A 178 -21.07 11.13 -8.77
N VAL A 179 -19.78 11.40 -8.63
CA VAL A 179 -18.90 10.75 -7.64
C VAL A 179 -19.30 11.20 -6.23
N ALA A 180 -19.54 12.49 -6.03
CA ALA A 180 -19.98 13.03 -4.74
C ALA A 180 -21.26 12.35 -4.24
N THR A 181 -22.30 12.33 -5.10
CA THR A 181 -23.60 11.73 -4.79
C THR A 181 -23.50 10.23 -4.54
N ARG A 182 -22.75 9.51 -5.38
CA ARG A 182 -22.57 8.04 -5.23
C ARG A 182 -22.03 7.65 -3.88
N TYR A 183 -21.14 8.44 -3.30
CA TYR A 183 -20.45 8.15 -2.04
C TYR A 183 -20.94 8.98 -0.85
N GLY A 184 -21.93 9.85 -1.03
CA GLY A 184 -22.47 10.72 0.03
C GLY A 184 -21.46 11.75 0.54
N ILE A 185 -20.60 12.25 -0.34
CA ILE A 185 -19.51 13.16 0.01
C ILE A 185 -19.93 14.59 -0.30
N ALA A 186 -19.88 15.45 0.72
CA ALA A 186 -20.10 16.89 0.57
C ALA A 186 -18.78 17.65 0.52
N SER A 187 -18.63 18.54 -0.46
CA SER A 187 -17.46 19.44 -0.56
C SER A 187 -17.68 20.73 0.21
N PRO A 188 -16.64 21.32 0.82
CA PRO A 188 -15.25 20.83 0.88
C PRO A 188 -15.06 19.70 1.91
N TYR A 189 -14.07 18.81 1.69
CA TYR A 189 -13.82 17.67 2.59
C TYR A 189 -12.33 17.41 2.87
N ILE A 190 -12.09 16.77 4.01
CA ILE A 190 -10.82 16.21 4.43
C ILE A 190 -10.90 14.71 4.18
N LEU A 191 -9.88 14.12 3.57
CA LEU A 191 -9.90 12.74 3.12
C LEU A 191 -8.87 11.87 3.85
N TYR A 192 -9.29 10.67 4.21
CA TYR A 192 -8.46 9.50 4.50
C TYR A 192 -8.87 8.35 3.58
N VAL A 193 -7.90 7.59 3.07
CA VAL A 193 -8.12 6.36 2.29
C VAL A 193 -7.30 5.22 2.87
N GLY A 194 -7.95 4.09 3.18
CA GLY A 194 -7.26 2.88 3.67
C GLY A 194 -8.13 1.95 4.49
N ASN A 195 -7.52 0.88 5.04
CA ASN A 195 -8.19 0.04 6.02
C ASN A 195 -8.27 0.77 7.39
N PHE A 196 -9.10 0.24 8.30
CA PHE A 196 -9.34 0.87 9.61
C PHE A 196 -8.61 0.17 10.77
N ARG A 197 -7.54 -0.55 10.47
CA ARG A 197 -6.74 -1.26 11.48
C ARG A 197 -6.12 -0.28 12.48
N PRO A 198 -5.84 -0.70 13.73
CA PRO A 198 -5.39 0.18 14.82
C PRO A 198 -4.16 1.05 14.50
N HIS A 199 -3.19 0.52 13.73
CA HIS A 199 -2.00 1.29 13.34
C HIS A 199 -2.29 2.46 12.39
N LYS A 200 -3.47 2.49 11.75
CA LYS A 200 -3.90 3.62 10.92
C LYS A 200 -4.38 4.81 11.75
N ASN A 201 -4.58 4.62 13.05
CA ASN A 201 -4.77 5.68 14.05
C ASN A 201 -5.97 6.61 13.81
N LEU A 202 -7.03 6.08 13.22
CA LEU A 202 -8.23 6.86 12.88
C LEU A 202 -8.95 7.46 14.10
N PRO A 203 -8.97 6.83 15.29
CA PRO A 203 -9.55 7.49 16.46
C PRO A 203 -8.94 8.86 16.75
N ARG A 204 -7.59 9.00 16.64
CA ARG A 204 -6.94 10.30 16.85
C ARG A 204 -7.21 11.29 15.71
N LEU A 205 -7.39 10.83 14.47
CA LEU A 205 -7.82 11.69 13.37
C LEU A 205 -9.22 12.25 13.62
N ILE A 206 -10.17 11.42 14.08
CA ILE A 206 -11.53 11.86 14.44
C ILE A 206 -11.48 12.87 15.57
N LEU A 207 -10.68 12.63 16.61
CA LEU A 207 -10.49 13.58 17.72
C LEU A 207 -9.86 14.89 17.23
N ALA A 208 -8.87 14.84 16.34
CA ALA A 208 -8.25 16.04 15.77
C ALA A 208 -9.24 16.85 14.93
N PHE A 209 -10.10 16.19 14.16
CA PHE A 209 -11.20 16.84 13.45
C PHE A 209 -12.21 17.47 14.41
N ALA A 210 -12.62 16.76 15.48
CA ALA A 210 -13.50 17.29 16.50
C ALA A 210 -12.94 18.53 17.22
N ASN A 211 -11.62 18.63 17.35
CA ASN A 211 -10.92 19.77 17.96
C ASN A 211 -10.75 20.98 17.02
N LEU A 212 -11.08 20.88 15.75
CA LEU A 212 -11.11 22.05 14.85
C LEU A 212 -12.13 23.07 15.36
N SER A 213 -11.94 24.36 15.02
CA SER A 213 -12.93 25.39 15.33
C SER A 213 -14.30 25.02 14.74
N LYS A 214 -15.37 25.48 15.38
CA LYS A 214 -16.73 25.21 14.91
C LYS A 214 -16.92 25.63 13.44
N ALA A 215 -16.38 26.78 13.05
CA ALA A 215 -16.47 27.29 11.68
C ALA A 215 -15.82 26.32 10.67
N LEU A 216 -14.67 25.72 10.99
CA LEU A 216 -14.01 24.76 10.10
C LEU A 216 -14.75 23.43 10.02
N ARG A 217 -15.29 22.95 11.15
CA ARG A 217 -16.11 21.73 11.18
C ARG A 217 -17.42 21.88 10.42
N ASP A 218 -18.09 23.03 10.57
CA ASP A 218 -19.36 23.29 9.91
C ASP A 218 -19.21 23.41 8.39
N THR A 219 -18.04 23.80 7.92
CA THR A 219 -17.74 23.96 6.47
C THR A 219 -17.11 22.74 5.82
N HIS A 220 -16.49 21.82 6.57
CA HIS A 220 -15.81 20.67 6.01
C HIS A 220 -16.41 19.36 6.51
N GLN A 221 -16.38 18.34 5.66
CA GLN A 221 -16.70 16.96 6.01
C GLN A 221 -15.39 16.17 6.18
N LEU A 222 -15.34 15.27 7.18
CA LEU A 222 -14.28 14.26 7.28
C LEU A 222 -14.74 12.99 6.56
N VAL A 223 -14.03 12.58 5.52
CA VAL A 223 -14.33 11.40 4.72
C VAL A 223 -13.32 10.31 5.04
N LEU A 224 -13.79 9.17 5.59
CA LEU A 224 -13.01 8.00 5.93
C LEU A 224 -13.34 6.87 4.94
N ALA A 225 -12.62 6.84 3.83
CA ALA A 225 -12.85 5.91 2.72
C ALA A 225 -12.12 4.58 2.94
N GLY A 226 -12.80 3.47 2.67
CA GLY A 226 -12.28 2.11 2.83
C GLY A 226 -12.79 1.41 4.08
N GLY A 227 -11.89 0.67 4.75
CA GLY A 227 -12.18 0.04 6.03
C GLY A 227 -12.72 -1.39 5.95
N ASP A 228 -12.97 -1.93 7.12
CA ASP A 228 -13.64 -3.21 7.38
C ASP A 228 -14.81 -2.99 8.35
N ARG A 229 -15.72 -3.95 8.38
CA ARG A 229 -16.97 -3.82 9.17
C ARG A 229 -16.73 -3.72 10.67
N GLU A 230 -15.77 -4.46 11.21
CA GLU A 230 -15.51 -4.54 12.65
C GLU A 230 -15.00 -3.22 13.21
N HIS A 231 -13.92 -2.69 12.63
CA HIS A 231 -13.31 -1.44 13.08
C HIS A 231 -14.19 -0.21 12.78
N ARG A 232 -14.96 -0.26 11.69
CA ARG A 232 -15.90 0.82 11.33
C ARG A 232 -16.91 1.08 12.42
N GLN A 233 -17.54 0.05 13.01
CA GLN A 233 -18.54 0.21 14.06
C GLN A 233 -17.98 0.95 15.30
N THR A 234 -16.74 0.66 15.67
CA THR A 234 -16.04 1.35 16.76
C THR A 234 -15.84 2.84 16.46
N LEU A 235 -15.46 3.18 15.24
CA LEU A 235 -15.26 4.58 14.83
C LEU A 235 -16.58 5.35 14.74
N GLU A 236 -17.63 4.72 14.23
CA GLU A 236 -19.00 5.30 14.21
C GLU A 236 -19.52 5.56 15.63
N GLY A 237 -19.18 4.69 16.60
CA GLY A 237 -19.45 4.93 18.02
C GLY A 237 -18.76 6.21 18.50
N LEU A 238 -17.46 6.33 18.29
CA LEU A 238 -16.69 7.52 18.67
C LEU A 238 -17.25 8.81 18.04
N VAL A 239 -17.63 8.76 16.78
CA VAL A 239 -18.21 9.90 16.05
C VAL A 239 -19.55 10.34 16.68
N ARG A 240 -20.40 9.38 17.10
CA ARG A 240 -21.64 9.67 17.81
C ARG A 240 -21.38 10.28 19.19
N ASP A 241 -20.47 9.71 19.96
CA ASP A 241 -20.13 10.19 21.31
C ASP A 241 -19.57 11.62 21.29
N LEU A 242 -18.91 12.00 20.20
CA LEU A 242 -18.40 13.36 19.98
C LEU A 242 -19.45 14.33 19.40
N GLY A 243 -20.63 13.86 19.03
CA GLY A 243 -21.70 14.69 18.47
C GLY A 243 -21.38 15.29 17.09
N ILE A 244 -20.60 14.58 16.26
CA ILE A 244 -20.15 15.06 14.92
C ILE A 244 -20.61 14.14 13.78
N SER A 245 -21.66 13.35 13.99
CA SER A 245 -22.13 12.34 13.02
C SER A 245 -22.56 12.93 11.68
N ASP A 246 -23.03 14.15 11.64
CA ASP A 246 -23.41 14.88 10.43
C ASP A 246 -22.23 15.40 9.63
N ARG A 247 -21.03 15.34 10.19
CA ARG A 247 -19.79 15.86 9.59
C ARG A 247 -18.77 14.78 9.23
N VAL A 248 -19.05 13.50 9.52
CA VAL A 248 -18.15 12.38 9.21
C VAL A 248 -18.85 11.41 8.28
N CYS A 249 -18.26 11.18 7.11
CA CYS A 249 -18.73 10.26 6.09
C CYS A 249 -17.89 8.99 6.06
N PHE A 250 -18.56 7.83 6.02
CA PHE A 250 -17.95 6.52 5.83
C PHE A 250 -18.47 5.90 4.51
N PRO A 251 -17.94 6.29 3.36
CA PRO A 251 -18.44 5.84 2.06
C PRO A 251 -18.21 4.34 1.79
N GLY A 252 -17.39 3.67 2.61
CA GLY A 252 -16.97 2.30 2.36
C GLY A 252 -15.86 2.21 1.32
N LEU A 253 -15.83 1.09 0.59
CA LEU A 253 -14.84 0.89 -0.48
C LEU A 253 -15.17 1.78 -1.66
N ILE A 254 -14.15 2.49 -2.14
CA ILE A 254 -14.21 3.31 -3.35
C ILE A 254 -13.75 2.47 -4.53
N GLU A 255 -14.39 2.59 -5.67
CA GLU A 255 -13.92 2.00 -6.92
C GLU A 255 -12.60 2.63 -7.34
N ASP A 256 -11.64 1.81 -7.79
CA ASP A 256 -10.29 2.28 -8.14
C ASP A 256 -10.33 3.41 -9.20
N SER A 257 -11.29 3.36 -10.13
CA SER A 257 -11.50 4.41 -11.14
C SER A 257 -11.96 5.76 -10.58
N HIS A 258 -12.53 5.80 -9.37
CA HIS A 258 -12.99 7.02 -8.73
C HIS A 258 -11.98 7.60 -7.72
N LEU A 259 -10.95 6.83 -7.34
CA LEU A 259 -9.95 7.28 -6.37
C LEU A 259 -9.19 8.53 -6.82
N PRO A 260 -8.74 8.66 -8.09
CA PRO A 260 -8.05 9.87 -8.53
C PRO A 260 -8.90 11.12 -8.38
N ALA A 261 -10.18 11.06 -8.76
CA ALA A 261 -11.12 12.17 -8.58
C ALA A 261 -11.34 12.51 -7.10
N LEU A 262 -11.45 11.46 -6.23
CA LEU A 262 -11.62 11.64 -4.80
C LEU A 262 -10.40 12.31 -4.16
N TYR A 263 -9.18 11.91 -4.51
CA TYR A 263 -7.98 12.56 -4.04
C TYR A 263 -7.87 14.01 -4.56
N SER A 264 -8.19 14.23 -5.84
CA SER A 264 -8.08 15.55 -6.45
C SER A 264 -9.05 16.58 -5.89
N GLY A 265 -10.25 16.13 -5.48
CA GLY A 265 -11.31 16.99 -4.94
C GLY A 265 -11.18 17.33 -3.47
N CYS A 266 -10.34 16.62 -2.71
CA CYS A 266 -10.21 16.91 -1.29
C CYS A 266 -9.43 18.20 -1.03
N THR A 267 -9.83 18.93 0.03
CA THR A 267 -9.10 20.13 0.48
C THR A 267 -7.79 19.72 1.17
N LEU A 268 -7.79 18.56 1.80
CA LEU A 268 -6.67 18.02 2.56
C LEU A 268 -6.77 16.49 2.61
N PHE A 269 -5.65 15.80 2.36
CA PHE A 269 -5.49 14.38 2.66
C PHE A 269 -4.71 14.19 3.95
N VAL A 270 -5.18 13.30 4.85
CA VAL A 270 -4.52 13.03 6.13
C VAL A 270 -4.16 11.56 6.25
N LEU A 271 -2.88 11.25 6.51
CA LEU A 271 -2.39 9.91 6.80
C LEU A 271 -1.79 9.84 8.22
N PRO A 272 -2.60 9.61 9.27
CA PRO A 272 -2.17 9.69 10.67
C PRO A 272 -1.52 8.40 11.18
N SER A 273 -1.05 7.53 10.29
CA SER A 273 -0.59 6.18 10.62
C SER A 273 0.58 6.18 11.60
N LEU A 274 0.54 5.24 12.55
CA LEU A 274 1.63 4.94 13.49
C LEU A 274 2.71 4.08 12.83
N GLU A 275 2.34 3.29 11.82
CA GLU A 275 3.21 2.35 11.13
C GLU A 275 2.79 2.22 9.66
N GLU A 276 3.76 2.35 8.76
CA GLU A 276 3.61 2.13 7.32
C GLU A 276 4.89 1.55 6.75
N GLY A 277 4.78 0.54 5.89
CA GLY A 277 5.92 0.03 5.14
C GLY A 277 6.35 1.00 4.02
N PHE A 278 5.39 1.77 3.48
CA PHE A 278 5.65 2.76 2.44
C PHE A 278 4.76 4.00 2.55
N GLY A 279 3.42 3.84 2.60
CA GLY A 279 2.49 4.97 2.65
C GLY A 279 1.87 5.31 1.29
N LEU A 280 1.59 4.29 0.47
CA LEU A 280 1.05 4.45 -0.89
C LEU A 280 -0.12 5.44 -1.00
N PRO A 281 -1.11 5.51 -0.07
CA PRO A 281 -2.19 6.47 -0.16
C PRO A 281 -1.74 7.94 -0.11
N ALA A 282 -0.66 8.27 0.62
CA ALA A 282 -0.11 9.63 0.61
C ALA A 282 0.53 9.97 -0.74
N LEU A 283 1.20 9.00 -1.36
CA LEU A 283 1.78 9.16 -2.69
C LEU A 283 0.70 9.35 -3.76
N GLU A 284 -0.38 8.55 -3.70
CA GLU A 284 -1.55 8.68 -4.58
C GLU A 284 -2.21 10.05 -4.43
N ALA A 285 -2.39 10.51 -3.20
CA ALA A 285 -2.93 11.84 -2.90
C ALA A 285 -2.05 12.96 -3.48
N MET A 286 -0.73 12.89 -3.30
CA MET A 286 0.24 13.82 -3.88
C MET A 286 0.17 13.85 -5.41
N ALA A 287 0.09 12.67 -6.05
CA ALA A 287 0.00 12.55 -7.51
C ALA A 287 -1.28 13.16 -8.08
N CYS A 288 -2.37 13.10 -7.32
CA CYS A 288 -3.63 13.74 -7.66
C CYS A 288 -3.70 15.22 -7.26
N GLY A 289 -2.62 15.75 -6.68
CA GLY A 289 -2.50 17.15 -6.28
C GLY A 289 -3.21 17.51 -4.97
N ALA A 290 -3.50 16.55 -4.11
CA ALA A 290 -4.00 16.81 -2.77
C ALA A 290 -2.88 17.37 -1.86
N PRO A 291 -3.10 18.41 -1.07
CA PRO A 291 -2.23 18.76 0.05
C PRO A 291 -2.24 17.64 1.09
N VAL A 292 -1.06 17.31 1.67
CA VAL A 292 -0.93 16.16 2.58
C VAL A 292 -0.47 16.60 3.95
N VAL A 293 -1.12 16.07 5.01
CA VAL A 293 -0.65 16.03 6.39
C VAL A 293 -0.44 14.56 6.76
N ALA A 294 0.72 14.21 7.28
CA ALA A 294 1.05 12.82 7.55
C ALA A 294 1.83 12.63 8.86
N GLY A 295 1.79 11.42 9.42
CA GLY A 295 2.57 11.06 10.60
C GLY A 295 4.07 11.05 10.31
N ASN A 296 4.88 11.48 11.27
CA ASN A 296 6.35 11.52 11.16
C ASN A 296 7.02 10.20 11.54
N ARG A 297 6.39 9.05 11.31
CA ARG A 297 6.86 7.74 11.74
C ARG A 297 7.02 6.77 10.58
N ALA A 298 7.80 5.72 10.84
CA ALA A 298 8.05 4.61 9.92
C ALA A 298 8.61 5.07 8.56
N ALA A 299 8.06 4.62 7.44
CA ALA A 299 8.52 4.99 6.11
C ALA A 299 7.96 6.34 5.60
N ILE A 300 7.00 6.95 6.30
CA ILE A 300 6.32 8.14 5.80
C ILE A 300 7.27 9.33 5.58
N PRO A 301 8.21 9.67 6.51
CA PRO A 301 9.16 10.76 6.28
C PRO A 301 10.02 10.55 5.02
N GLU A 302 10.44 9.31 4.75
CA GLU A 302 11.21 8.97 3.53
C GLU A 302 10.38 9.18 2.26
N LEU A 303 9.07 8.87 2.32
CA LEU A 303 8.17 9.01 1.19
C LEU A 303 7.87 10.46 0.88
N VAL A 304 7.40 11.22 1.88
CA VAL A 304 6.84 12.55 1.64
C VAL A 304 7.90 13.65 1.58
N ASP A 305 9.06 13.46 2.20
CA ASP A 305 10.14 14.45 2.32
C ASP A 305 9.58 15.82 2.74
N LYS A 306 9.77 16.86 1.93
CA LYS A 306 9.27 18.23 2.16
C LYS A 306 7.90 18.49 1.53
N ALA A 307 7.28 17.50 0.92
CA ALA A 307 6.03 17.65 0.17
C ALA A 307 4.76 17.50 1.03
N ALA A 308 4.89 17.30 2.35
CA ALA A 308 3.79 17.22 3.30
C ALA A 308 4.13 17.92 4.61
N ILE A 309 3.11 18.21 5.40
CA ILE A 309 3.31 18.58 6.81
C ILE A 309 3.40 17.28 7.62
N LEU A 310 4.54 17.09 8.29
CA LEU A 310 4.76 15.96 9.19
C LEU A 310 4.38 16.32 10.62
N ILE A 311 3.60 15.46 11.27
CA ILE A 311 3.15 15.63 12.66
C ILE A 311 3.44 14.37 13.47
N ASP A 312 3.58 14.50 14.79
CA ASP A 312 3.51 13.34 15.66
C ASP A 312 2.07 12.77 15.64
N PRO A 313 1.85 11.56 15.11
CA PRO A 313 0.51 11.00 14.97
C PRO A 313 -0.19 10.70 16.30
N GLU A 314 0.53 10.74 17.44
CA GLU A 314 -0.06 10.61 18.77
C GLU A 314 -0.46 11.95 19.39
N ASN A 315 0.01 13.07 18.82
CA ASN A 315 -0.30 14.41 19.28
C ASN A 315 -1.56 14.96 18.56
N VAL A 316 -2.72 14.74 19.14
CA VAL A 316 -4.03 15.19 18.60
C VAL A 316 -4.09 16.71 18.41
N PRO A 317 -3.66 17.56 19.37
CA PRO A 317 -3.60 19.01 19.16
C PRO A 317 -2.75 19.43 17.97
N ALA A 318 -1.52 18.87 17.82
CA ALA A 318 -0.65 19.21 16.71
C ALA A 318 -1.26 18.77 15.35
N MET A 319 -1.94 17.63 15.31
CA MET A 319 -2.68 17.17 14.13
C MET A 319 -3.81 18.14 13.77
N SER A 320 -4.61 18.55 14.76
CA SER A 320 -5.68 19.52 14.56
C SER A 320 -5.17 20.87 14.06
N GLU A 321 -4.06 21.37 14.62
CA GLU A 321 -3.43 22.62 14.21
C GLU A 321 -2.90 22.53 12.76
N ALA A 322 -2.19 21.47 12.41
CA ALA A 322 -1.71 21.23 11.04
C ALA A 322 -2.87 21.20 10.03
N MET A 323 -3.95 20.50 10.37
CA MET A 323 -5.17 20.49 9.56
C MET A 323 -5.73 21.90 9.41
N ALA A 324 -5.91 22.66 10.50
CA ALA A 324 -6.43 24.03 10.47
C ALA A 324 -5.57 24.97 9.62
N GLN A 325 -4.25 24.86 9.70
CA GLN A 325 -3.32 25.65 8.89
C GLN A 325 -3.53 25.41 7.39
N VAL A 326 -3.67 24.15 6.97
CA VAL A 326 -3.92 23.81 5.56
C VAL A 326 -5.30 24.28 5.13
N LEU A 327 -6.33 24.12 5.96
CA LEU A 327 -7.71 24.51 5.64
C LEU A 327 -7.88 26.03 5.48
N THR A 328 -7.12 26.83 6.24
CA THR A 328 -7.27 28.29 6.25
C THR A 328 -6.29 29.04 5.34
N ARG A 329 -5.12 28.44 5.04
CA ARG A 329 -4.04 29.13 4.31
C ARG A 329 -3.95 28.66 2.85
N GLY A 330 -4.61 29.37 1.92
CA GLY A 330 -4.61 29.03 0.49
C GLY A 330 -3.23 28.93 -0.14
N HIS A 331 -2.28 29.81 0.23
CA HIS A 331 -0.89 29.77 -0.24
C HIS A 331 -0.19 28.45 0.19
N LEU A 332 -0.37 28.04 1.45
CA LEU A 332 0.19 26.77 1.94
C LEU A 332 -0.34 25.57 1.15
N ARG A 333 -1.66 25.54 0.88
CA ARG A 333 -2.25 24.49 0.02
C ARG A 333 -1.61 24.46 -1.35
N GLY A 334 -1.41 25.64 -1.98
CA GLY A 334 -0.75 25.76 -3.28
C GLY A 334 0.66 25.21 -3.28
N THR A 335 1.46 25.54 -2.24
CA THR A 335 2.83 25.05 -2.08
C THR A 335 2.86 23.52 -1.91
N LEU A 336 2.05 22.99 -0.99
CA LEU A 336 1.97 21.53 -0.75
C LEU A 336 1.52 20.77 -1.99
N ARG A 337 0.55 21.30 -2.74
CA ARG A 337 0.11 20.72 -4.03
C ARG A 337 1.27 20.62 -5.03
N GLN A 338 2.01 21.70 -5.23
CA GLN A 338 3.12 21.74 -6.19
C GLN A 338 4.24 20.79 -5.78
N SER A 339 4.65 20.83 -4.51
CA SER A 339 5.68 19.94 -3.96
C SER A 339 5.25 18.47 -4.03
N GLY A 340 3.98 18.17 -3.72
CA GLY A 340 3.42 16.83 -3.81
C GLY A 340 3.44 16.27 -5.22
N LEU A 341 3.00 17.06 -6.21
CA LEU A 341 3.05 16.66 -7.62
C LEU A 341 4.48 16.42 -8.11
N ALA A 342 5.44 17.26 -7.69
CA ALA A 342 6.85 17.09 -8.03
C ALA A 342 7.41 15.79 -7.41
N ARG A 343 7.13 15.55 -6.12
CA ARG A 343 7.58 14.35 -5.41
C ARG A 343 7.00 13.07 -6.01
N ALA A 344 5.71 13.04 -6.33
CA ALA A 344 5.05 11.87 -6.90
C ALA A 344 5.66 11.42 -8.24
N ARG A 345 6.18 12.35 -9.06
CA ARG A 345 6.83 12.02 -10.34
C ARG A 345 8.09 11.16 -10.18
N GLU A 346 8.74 11.21 -9.02
CA GLU A 346 9.93 10.39 -8.74
C GLU A 346 9.59 8.90 -8.64
N PHE A 347 8.34 8.56 -8.37
CA PHE A 347 7.82 7.19 -8.18
C PHE A 347 7.06 6.67 -9.41
N SER A 348 7.31 7.20 -10.59
CA SER A 348 6.65 6.76 -11.82
C SER A 348 6.94 5.29 -12.13
N SER A 349 5.94 4.59 -12.68
CA SER A 349 5.95 3.16 -12.96
C SER A 349 7.19 2.71 -13.77
N GLY A 350 7.55 3.41 -14.83
CA GLY A 350 8.68 3.00 -15.68
C GLY A 350 10.04 2.99 -14.97
N ARG A 351 10.26 3.92 -14.01
CA ARG A 351 11.52 4.01 -13.25
C ARG A 351 11.61 2.89 -12.19
N THR A 352 10.53 2.63 -11.49
CA THR A 352 10.54 1.75 -10.31
C THR A 352 10.38 0.29 -10.70
N SER A 353 9.40 -0.04 -11.55
CA SER A 353 9.16 -1.43 -11.96
C SER A 353 10.29 -2.00 -12.81
N GLY A 354 11.00 -1.16 -13.59
CA GLY A 354 12.20 -1.55 -14.30
C GLY A 354 13.33 -2.03 -13.38
N ARG A 355 13.47 -1.45 -12.17
CA ARG A 355 14.45 -1.90 -11.16
C ARG A 355 14.12 -3.28 -10.60
N VAL A 356 12.83 -3.61 -10.45
CA VAL A 356 12.40 -4.97 -10.05
C VAL A 356 12.85 -5.99 -11.08
N LEU A 357 12.58 -5.73 -12.36
CA LEU A 357 13.02 -6.63 -13.44
C LEU A 357 14.55 -6.72 -13.52
N GLY A 358 15.26 -5.61 -13.35
CA GLY A 358 16.71 -5.60 -13.30
C GLY A 358 17.26 -6.54 -12.23
N LEU A 359 16.72 -6.47 -10.99
CA LEU A 359 17.11 -7.37 -9.90
C LEU A 359 16.79 -8.84 -10.23
N LEU A 360 15.62 -9.12 -10.83
CA LEU A 360 15.26 -10.48 -11.24
C LEU A 360 16.24 -11.02 -12.29
N TYR A 361 16.70 -10.19 -13.23
CA TYR A 361 17.73 -10.55 -14.20
C TYR A 361 19.08 -10.85 -13.53
N GLU A 362 19.52 -10.00 -12.61
CA GLU A 362 20.76 -10.21 -11.85
C GLU A 362 20.72 -11.53 -11.07
N VAL A 363 19.60 -11.77 -10.36
CA VAL A 363 19.37 -13.01 -9.62
C VAL A 363 19.41 -14.23 -10.55
N CYS A 364 18.89 -14.17 -11.77
CA CYS A 364 18.96 -15.30 -12.71
C CYS A 364 20.37 -15.63 -13.17
N ARG A 365 21.28 -14.65 -13.23
CA ARG A 365 22.66 -14.82 -13.74
C ARG A 365 23.68 -15.19 -12.68
N ALA A 366 23.44 -14.81 -11.42
CA ALA A 366 24.32 -15.12 -10.30
C ALA A 366 24.23 -16.59 -9.90
#